data_cd2913645ed1c3ebbaf4c341b6996fc4
#
_entry.id   cd2913645ed1c3ebbaf4c341b6996fc4
#
_cell.length_a   1.000
_cell.length_b   1.000
_cell.length_c   1.000
_cell.angle_alpha   90.00
_cell.angle_beta   90.00
_cell.angle_gamma   90.00
#
_symmetry.space_group_name_H-M   'P 1'
#
loop_
_entity.id
_entity.type
_entity.pdbx_description
1 polymer ?
#
loop_
_entity_poly.entity_id
_entity_poly.type
_entity_poly.pdbx_seq_one_letter_code
_entity_poly.pdbx_strand_id
1 'polypeptide(L)'
;MNKFYWMAIGLLLGLVNLRAEIKLPALVGDNMVLQQATKVRLWGNATPNSSLKVRSSWDNTEYTAQVNDQGRWEIWVQTPSASFEKQQLTLENGQDKIVLHDLLIGEVWFGSGQSNMEMPLRGFWHCPIEGGNHAIATSGKYKNSIRYATIQRVGALEPKDYPVGGEWKVCDPRNAPEFGATAYFFATLLTEVLNVPVGIINCSWGGSTVEGWLPKDILRNYSDIDLSLAGNDEKIHPMLQPMIMYNGMLKPASKYTVRGFLWYQGESNVEHPDYAKRLATMVEHWRGLWGQEELPFYLVEIAPYEYGEGDQAAYLREEQYKATRLIPNSGIVSTNDLVQDYEKRQIHPKEKQKIGERLCYMALNKTYGYTTIACEGPQYDHMEVDKDKIILFFKNAEDGFNRDNGIIGFEIAGKDMRFHKANATIDANKKTVIISAPDVKAPIAVRYGFRNFQIGNLQNVQGLPVLPFRTDK
;
A
#
# COMPACT_ATOMS: atom_id res chain seq x y z
N MET A 1 -41.15 79.52 12.20
CA MET A 1 -39.73 79.42 11.84
C MET A 1 -39.23 78.13 12.36
N ASN A 2 -39.27 77.06 11.54
CA ASN A 2 -38.77 75.71 11.90
C ASN A 2 -37.40 75.50 11.26
N LYS A 3 -36.38 75.34 12.09
CA LYS A 3 -35.03 74.96 11.65
C LYS A 3 -34.91 73.44 11.57
N PHE A 4 -34.77 72.90 10.37
CA PHE A 4 -34.40 71.52 10.13
C PHE A 4 -32.87 71.33 10.30
N TYR A 5 -32.46 70.49 11.25
CA TYR A 5 -31.09 70.02 11.38
C TYR A 5 -30.91 68.71 10.57
N TRP A 6 -30.11 68.77 9.56
CA TRP A 6 -29.64 67.56 8.85
C TRP A 6 -28.48 66.92 9.63
N MET A 7 -28.70 65.73 10.16
CA MET A 7 -27.68 64.91 10.81
C MET A 7 -27.10 64.00 9.75
N ALA A 8 -25.88 64.25 9.27
CA ALA A 8 -25.15 63.38 8.37
C ALA A 8 -24.55 62.23 9.17
N ILE A 9 -25.14 61.03 9.04
CA ILE A 9 -24.55 59.78 9.56
C ILE A 9 -23.50 59.30 8.54
N GLY A 10 -22.24 59.59 8.85
CA GLY A 10 -21.12 59.00 8.12
C GLY A 10 -21.01 57.50 8.41
N LEU A 11 -21.35 56.63 7.44
CA LEU A 11 -21.12 55.22 7.49
C LEU A 11 -19.61 54.99 7.31
N LEU A 12 -18.86 54.79 8.41
CA LEU A 12 -17.52 54.24 8.37
C LEU A 12 -17.63 52.73 8.05
N LEU A 13 -17.57 52.39 6.77
CA LEU A 13 -17.28 51.02 6.34
C LEU A 13 -15.84 50.69 6.75
N GLY A 14 -15.69 50.15 7.95
CA GLY A 14 -14.46 49.52 8.36
C GLY A 14 -14.19 48.33 7.42
N LEU A 15 -13.25 48.47 6.49
CA LEU A 15 -12.64 47.36 5.76
C LEU A 15 -11.99 46.43 6.81
N VAL A 16 -12.75 45.46 7.29
CA VAL A 16 -12.16 44.32 7.98
C VAL A 16 -11.35 43.58 6.90
N ASN A 17 -10.06 43.86 6.84
CA ASN A 17 -9.14 43.02 6.10
C ASN A 17 -9.18 41.64 6.76
N LEU A 18 -10.05 40.76 6.28
CA LEU A 18 -9.99 39.34 6.55
C LEU A 18 -8.67 38.86 5.97
N ARG A 19 -7.61 38.92 6.78
CA ARG A 19 -6.35 38.24 6.44
C ARG A 19 -6.62 36.75 6.46
N ALA A 20 -6.48 36.11 5.31
CA ALA A 20 -6.48 34.68 5.26
C ALA A 20 -5.09 34.18 5.72
N GLU A 21 -5.06 33.53 6.86
CA GLU A 21 -3.90 32.85 7.42
C GLU A 21 -3.39 31.76 6.46
N ILE A 22 -2.08 31.50 6.46
CA ILE A 22 -1.52 30.34 5.74
C ILE A 22 -2.10 29.07 6.37
N LYS A 23 -2.78 28.24 5.56
CA LYS A 23 -3.35 26.95 5.99
C LYS A 23 -2.72 25.82 5.19
N LEU A 24 -2.19 24.83 5.89
CA LEU A 24 -1.54 23.67 5.32
C LEU A 24 -2.38 22.42 5.58
N PRO A 25 -2.41 21.45 4.64
CA PRO A 25 -2.91 20.12 4.96
C PRO A 25 -1.99 19.46 6.00
N ALA A 26 -2.51 18.58 6.83
CA ALA A 26 -1.74 17.94 7.89
C ALA A 26 -0.52 17.15 7.40
N LEU A 27 -0.54 16.66 6.14
CA LEU A 27 0.62 16.04 5.49
C LEU A 27 1.78 17.01 5.26
N VAL A 28 1.53 18.33 5.15
CA VAL A 28 2.57 19.35 4.99
C VAL A 28 2.76 20.03 6.35
N GLY A 29 3.58 19.43 7.18
CA GLY A 29 3.73 19.85 8.58
C GLY A 29 5.04 19.43 9.20
N ASP A 30 5.16 19.65 10.50
CA ASP A 30 6.31 19.24 11.28
C ASP A 30 6.55 17.73 11.20
N ASN A 31 7.80 17.32 11.32
CA ASN A 31 8.27 15.93 11.26
C ASN A 31 8.05 15.22 9.91
N MET A 32 7.59 15.88 8.86
CA MET A 32 7.40 15.23 7.56
C MET A 32 8.73 14.75 6.97
N VAL A 33 8.63 13.68 6.14
CA VAL A 33 9.75 13.24 5.29
C VAL A 33 9.46 13.67 3.86
N LEU A 34 10.37 14.42 3.27
CA LEU A 34 10.30 14.80 1.85
C LEU A 34 11.10 13.81 1.02
N GLN A 35 10.54 13.37 -0.12
CA GLN A 35 11.24 12.48 -1.05
C GLN A 35 12.56 13.11 -1.50
N GLN A 36 13.67 12.34 -1.42
CA GLN A 36 15.02 12.81 -1.77
C GLN A 36 15.23 13.01 -3.27
N ALA A 37 16.22 13.85 -3.62
CA ALA A 37 16.81 14.03 -4.94
C ALA A 37 15.78 14.29 -6.06
N THR A 38 14.70 15.01 -5.74
CA THR A 38 13.61 15.29 -6.68
C THR A 38 12.91 16.60 -6.36
N LYS A 39 12.00 17.02 -7.23
CA LYS A 39 11.07 18.10 -6.92
C LYS A 39 9.89 17.55 -6.13
N VAL A 40 9.66 18.08 -4.94
CA VAL A 40 8.51 17.75 -4.10
C VAL A 40 7.46 18.84 -4.16
N ARG A 41 6.21 18.44 -4.11
CA ARG A 41 5.07 19.35 -4.16
C ARG A 41 4.66 19.76 -2.76
N LEU A 42 4.52 21.08 -2.55
CA LEU A 42 3.89 21.66 -1.37
C LEU A 42 2.65 22.41 -1.80
N TRP A 43 1.60 22.43 -0.98
CA TRP A 43 0.32 23.07 -1.31
C TRP A 43 -0.42 23.50 -0.05
N GLY A 44 -1.35 24.41 -0.23
CA GLY A 44 -2.18 24.91 0.87
C GLY A 44 -3.08 26.05 0.44
N ASN A 45 -3.56 26.80 1.44
CA ASN A 45 -4.28 28.05 1.24
C ASN A 45 -3.53 29.21 1.89
N ALA A 46 -3.72 30.40 1.35
CA ALA A 46 -3.22 31.67 1.89
C ALA A 46 -4.11 32.81 1.39
N THR A 47 -3.73 34.05 1.63
CA THR A 47 -4.48 35.24 1.18
C THR A 47 -4.68 35.22 -0.34
N PRO A 48 -5.93 35.27 -0.84
CA PRO A 48 -6.21 35.28 -2.29
C PRO A 48 -5.46 36.38 -3.04
N ASN A 49 -5.06 36.11 -4.28
CA ASN A 49 -4.38 37.03 -5.18
C ASN A 49 -3.09 37.64 -4.59
N SER A 50 -2.41 36.89 -3.76
CA SER A 50 -1.14 37.28 -3.13
C SER A 50 0.02 36.36 -3.58
N SER A 51 1.22 36.65 -3.08
CA SER A 51 2.42 35.87 -3.31
C SER A 51 2.86 35.20 -2.00
N LEU A 52 3.12 33.90 -2.05
CA LEU A 52 3.65 33.12 -0.93
C LEU A 52 5.10 32.75 -1.23
N LYS A 53 5.98 32.97 -0.27
CA LYS A 53 7.39 32.59 -0.33
C LYS A 53 7.64 31.34 0.49
N VAL A 54 8.43 30.41 -0.04
CA VAL A 54 8.90 29.21 0.66
C VAL A 54 10.42 29.22 0.63
N ARG A 55 11.06 29.12 1.80
CA ARG A 55 12.51 29.05 1.92
C ARG A 55 12.93 27.74 2.60
N SER A 56 13.81 27.01 1.94
CA SER A 56 14.44 25.78 2.47
C SER A 56 15.65 26.08 3.33
N SER A 57 15.89 25.25 4.36
CA SER A 57 17.10 25.36 5.20
C SER A 57 18.32 24.66 4.60
N TRP A 58 18.11 23.67 3.73
CA TRP A 58 19.21 22.84 3.19
C TRP A 58 20.07 23.55 2.14
N ASP A 59 19.55 24.55 1.44
CA ASP A 59 20.30 25.33 0.43
C ASP A 59 19.96 26.82 0.45
N ASN A 60 19.09 27.27 1.37
CA ASN A 60 18.59 28.63 1.51
C ASN A 60 17.87 29.17 0.25
N THR A 61 17.45 28.28 -0.65
CA THR A 61 16.71 28.67 -1.85
C THR A 61 15.33 29.20 -1.48
N GLU A 62 14.96 30.33 -2.07
CA GLU A 62 13.64 30.92 -1.96
C GLU A 62 12.82 30.62 -3.22
N TYR A 63 11.65 30.03 -3.02
CA TYR A 63 10.66 29.74 -4.04
C TYR A 63 9.45 30.64 -3.86
N THR A 64 8.80 31.03 -4.96
CA THR A 64 7.61 31.89 -4.91
C THR A 64 6.44 31.23 -5.60
N ALA A 65 5.29 31.11 -4.92
CA ALA A 65 4.02 30.65 -5.45
C ALA A 65 3.04 31.81 -5.56
N GLN A 66 2.23 31.81 -6.63
CA GLN A 66 1.08 32.70 -6.74
C GLN A 66 -0.13 32.03 -6.09
N VAL A 67 -0.80 32.75 -5.20
CA VAL A 67 -2.05 32.32 -4.59
C VAL A 67 -3.20 32.79 -5.49
N ASN A 68 -4.03 31.84 -5.96
CA ASN A 68 -5.14 32.16 -6.85
C ASN A 68 -6.28 32.91 -6.14
N ASP A 69 -7.34 33.24 -6.88
CA ASP A 69 -8.53 33.96 -6.39
C ASP A 69 -9.32 33.16 -5.34
N GLN A 70 -9.17 31.81 -5.31
CA GLN A 70 -9.76 30.93 -4.29
C GLN A 70 -8.86 30.73 -3.07
N GLY A 71 -7.72 31.41 -3.01
CA GLY A 71 -6.75 31.29 -1.92
C GLY A 71 -5.91 30.02 -1.98
N ARG A 72 -5.90 29.28 -3.09
CA ARG A 72 -5.11 28.06 -3.26
C ARG A 72 -3.74 28.36 -3.84
N TRP A 73 -2.72 27.66 -3.35
CA TRP A 73 -1.36 27.71 -3.89
C TRP A 73 -0.74 26.33 -3.96
N GLU A 74 0.20 26.19 -4.86
CA GLU A 74 1.02 24.99 -5.05
C GLU A 74 2.40 25.40 -5.55
N ILE A 75 3.43 24.70 -5.06
CA ILE A 75 4.81 24.98 -5.43
C ILE A 75 5.65 23.72 -5.45
N TRP A 76 6.65 23.67 -6.31
CA TRP A 76 7.64 22.60 -6.37
C TRP A 76 8.94 23.07 -5.77
N VAL A 77 9.46 22.31 -4.82
CA VAL A 77 10.71 22.58 -4.08
C VAL A 77 11.68 21.45 -4.38
N GLN A 78 12.92 21.79 -4.77
CA GLN A 78 13.97 20.82 -5.01
C GLN A 78 14.54 20.30 -3.69
N THR A 79 14.59 18.96 -3.53
CA THR A 79 15.24 18.32 -2.37
C THR A 79 16.63 17.79 -2.72
N PRO A 80 17.59 17.82 -1.78
CA PRO A 80 18.90 17.19 -1.93
C PRO A 80 18.80 15.65 -1.78
N SER A 81 19.92 14.96 -1.80
CA SER A 81 20.06 13.57 -1.38
C SER A 81 19.66 13.41 0.09
N ALA A 82 19.27 12.18 0.46
CA ALA A 82 18.80 11.86 1.81
C ALA A 82 19.80 12.26 2.89
N SER A 83 19.27 12.72 4.02
CA SER A 83 20.05 13.09 5.20
C SER A 83 19.25 12.91 6.47
N PHE A 84 19.90 12.49 7.56
CA PHE A 84 19.34 12.48 8.91
C PHE A 84 19.38 13.83 9.61
N GLU A 85 19.99 14.84 8.96
CA GLU A 85 19.95 16.20 9.47
C GLU A 85 18.54 16.78 9.41
N LYS A 86 18.13 17.36 10.52
CA LYS A 86 16.82 17.99 10.66
C LYS A 86 16.75 19.29 9.88
N GLN A 87 15.81 19.37 8.97
CA GLN A 87 15.60 20.51 8.11
C GLN A 87 14.38 21.34 8.53
N GLN A 88 14.27 22.52 7.94
CA GLN A 88 13.16 23.44 8.14
C GLN A 88 12.68 24.00 6.79
N LEU A 89 11.40 24.35 6.74
CA LEU A 89 10.81 25.17 5.68
C LEU A 89 10.13 26.37 6.31
N THR A 90 10.46 27.55 5.82
CA THR A 90 9.80 28.79 6.20
C THR A 90 8.85 29.20 5.09
N LEU A 91 7.58 29.42 5.44
CA LEU A 91 6.54 29.92 4.54
C LEU A 91 6.12 31.31 4.99
N GLU A 92 6.08 32.27 4.06
CA GLU A 92 5.71 33.67 4.35
C GLU A 92 4.68 34.17 3.32
N ASN A 93 3.60 34.76 3.81
CA ASN A 93 2.57 35.41 2.99
C ASN A 93 2.17 36.74 3.63
N GLY A 94 2.74 37.84 3.13
CA GLY A 94 2.59 39.16 3.75
C GLY A 94 3.25 39.19 5.14
N GLN A 95 2.44 39.31 6.20
CA GLN A 95 2.93 39.30 7.58
C GLN A 95 2.79 37.92 8.24
N ASP A 96 2.11 36.96 7.58
CA ASP A 96 1.93 35.62 8.11
C ASP A 96 3.19 34.81 7.83
N LYS A 97 3.65 34.11 8.85
CA LYS A 97 4.84 33.25 8.79
C LYS A 97 4.60 31.95 9.52
N ILE A 98 4.91 30.84 8.83
CA ILE A 98 4.95 29.50 9.41
C ILE A 98 6.37 28.97 9.22
N VAL A 99 6.91 28.31 10.24
CA VAL A 99 8.14 27.53 10.15
C VAL A 99 7.80 26.09 10.47
N LEU A 100 8.08 25.19 9.52
CA LEU A 100 7.95 23.76 9.69
C LEU A 100 9.28 23.20 10.18
N HIS A 101 9.24 22.39 11.22
CA HIS A 101 10.41 21.92 11.94
C HIS A 101 10.58 20.39 11.87
N ASP A 102 11.80 19.92 12.14
CA ASP A 102 12.17 18.51 12.23
C ASP A 102 11.86 17.73 10.94
N LEU A 103 12.06 18.36 9.79
CA LEU A 103 11.87 17.74 8.50
C LEU A 103 13.07 16.84 8.18
N LEU A 104 12.82 15.69 7.53
CA LEU A 104 13.84 14.80 7.04
C LEU A 104 13.77 14.69 5.52
N ILE A 105 14.92 14.48 4.89
CA ILE A 105 15.00 14.18 3.45
C ILE A 105 15.32 12.69 3.32
N GLY A 106 14.46 11.93 2.65
CA GLY A 106 14.58 10.47 2.59
C GLY A 106 13.67 9.81 1.57
N GLU A 107 13.29 8.58 1.81
CA GLU A 107 12.39 7.80 0.96
C GLU A 107 10.96 7.86 1.51
N VAL A 108 9.98 8.16 0.66
CA VAL A 108 8.57 8.21 1.06
C VAL A 108 7.77 7.15 0.33
N TRP A 109 7.09 6.28 1.07
CA TRP A 109 6.25 5.23 0.52
C TRP A 109 4.80 5.37 0.96
N PHE A 110 3.89 5.09 0.04
CA PHE A 110 2.45 5.20 0.26
C PHE A 110 1.84 3.80 0.45
N GLY A 111 1.47 3.46 1.68
CA GLY A 111 0.78 2.22 2.02
C GLY A 111 -0.73 2.38 1.91
N SER A 112 -1.40 1.52 1.13
CA SER A 112 -2.85 1.56 0.97
C SER A 112 -3.45 0.17 0.85
N GLY A 113 -4.77 0.09 0.92
CA GLY A 113 -5.53 -1.15 0.88
C GLY A 113 -6.55 -1.26 1.99
N GLN A 114 -6.68 -2.48 2.57
CA GLN A 114 -7.66 -2.72 3.61
C GLN A 114 -7.05 -3.11 4.96
N SER A 115 -7.79 -3.82 5.80
CA SER A 115 -7.44 -4.10 7.20
C SER A 115 -6.05 -4.72 7.41
N ASN A 116 -5.56 -5.56 6.50
CA ASN A 116 -4.24 -6.18 6.62
C ASN A 116 -3.08 -5.18 6.38
N MET A 117 -3.31 -4.09 5.62
CA MET A 117 -2.37 -2.95 5.53
C MET A 117 -2.51 -2.03 6.74
N GLU A 118 -3.73 -1.84 7.21
CA GLU A 118 -4.07 -0.94 8.30
C GLU A 118 -3.66 -1.48 9.68
N MET A 119 -3.68 -2.81 9.88
CA MET A 119 -3.50 -3.49 11.16
C MET A 119 -2.28 -2.96 11.91
N PRO A 120 -2.49 -2.30 13.09
CA PRO A 120 -1.42 -1.63 13.81
C PRO A 120 -0.51 -2.61 14.56
N LEU A 121 0.69 -2.18 14.93
CA LEU A 121 1.65 -3.02 15.68
C LEU A 121 1.09 -3.59 17.00
N ARG A 122 0.17 -2.87 17.65
CA ARG A 122 -0.53 -3.40 18.84
C ARG A 122 -1.55 -4.50 18.53
N GLY A 123 -1.79 -4.78 17.24
CA GLY A 123 -2.82 -5.70 16.77
C GLY A 123 -4.23 -5.11 16.79
N PHE A 124 -5.17 -5.90 16.26
CA PHE A 124 -6.59 -5.69 16.44
C PHE A 124 -7.13 -6.55 17.61
N TRP A 125 -8.38 -6.35 17.98
CA TRP A 125 -9.04 -7.21 18.97
C TRP A 125 -9.03 -8.67 18.49
N HIS A 126 -8.52 -9.59 19.34
CA HIS A 126 -8.27 -10.99 19.01
C HIS A 126 -7.31 -11.29 17.84
N CYS A 127 -6.62 -10.29 17.32
CA CYS A 127 -5.68 -10.45 16.23
C CYS A 127 -4.32 -9.88 16.64
N PRO A 128 -3.43 -10.69 17.25
CA PRO A 128 -2.09 -10.23 17.64
C PRO A 128 -1.18 -10.03 16.43
N ILE A 129 -0.13 -9.25 16.63
CA ILE A 129 1.03 -9.20 15.71
C ILE A 129 2.16 -10.03 16.32
N GLU A 130 2.72 -10.98 15.57
CA GLU A 130 3.92 -11.72 15.97
C GLU A 130 5.08 -10.73 16.15
N GLY A 131 5.74 -10.78 17.33
CA GLY A 131 6.80 -9.83 17.66
C GLY A 131 6.36 -8.37 17.86
N GLY A 132 5.05 -8.05 17.79
CA GLY A 132 4.53 -6.68 17.84
C GLY A 132 4.96 -5.91 19.09
N ASN A 133 4.86 -6.53 20.28
CA ASN A 133 5.30 -5.89 21.52
C ASN A 133 6.81 -5.61 21.56
N HIS A 134 7.63 -6.50 20.99
CA HIS A 134 9.07 -6.28 20.83
C HIS A 134 9.35 -5.11 19.88
N ALA A 135 8.67 -5.07 18.73
CA ALA A 135 8.78 -3.98 17.76
C ALA A 135 8.43 -2.63 18.39
N ILE A 136 7.35 -2.56 19.16
CA ILE A 136 6.95 -1.35 19.91
C ILE A 136 8.05 -0.95 20.91
N ALA A 137 8.50 -1.87 21.75
CA ALA A 137 9.50 -1.59 22.79
C ALA A 137 10.83 -1.08 22.20
N THR A 138 11.23 -1.59 21.04
CA THR A 138 12.50 -1.23 20.38
C THR A 138 12.38 -0.11 19.37
N SER A 139 11.17 0.40 19.10
CA SER A 139 10.89 1.42 18.06
C SER A 139 11.69 2.72 18.25
N GLY A 140 12.07 3.03 19.49
CA GLY A 140 12.88 4.21 19.80
C GLY A 140 14.23 4.29 19.07
N LYS A 141 14.78 3.14 18.64
CA LYS A 141 16.01 3.11 17.81
C LYS A 141 15.82 3.81 16.44
N TYR A 142 14.58 3.89 15.96
CA TYR A 142 14.23 4.53 14.68
C TYR A 142 13.71 5.97 14.83
N LYS A 143 13.83 6.56 16.02
CA LYS A 143 13.31 7.89 16.31
C LYS A 143 13.80 8.97 15.34
N ASN A 144 15.02 8.85 14.86
CA ASN A 144 15.61 9.83 13.95
C ASN A 144 15.55 9.41 12.48
N SER A 145 14.94 8.27 12.16
CA SER A 145 14.95 7.71 10.79
C SER A 145 13.58 7.40 10.24
N ILE A 146 12.59 7.07 11.06
CA ILE A 146 11.24 6.72 10.57
C ILE A 146 10.23 7.76 11.03
N ARG A 147 9.37 8.16 10.10
CA ARG A 147 8.18 8.97 10.34
C ARG A 147 6.96 8.28 9.72
N TYR A 148 5.84 8.41 10.37
CA TYR A 148 4.61 7.73 9.96
C TYR A 148 3.42 8.71 10.00
N ALA A 149 2.71 8.82 8.89
CA ALA A 149 1.49 9.62 8.75
C ALA A 149 0.30 8.70 8.45
N THR A 150 -0.81 8.86 9.14
CA THR A 150 -2.02 8.08 8.91
C THR A 150 -3.16 8.99 8.47
N ILE A 151 -3.67 8.74 7.26
CA ILE A 151 -4.89 9.36 6.75
C ILE A 151 -6.07 8.70 7.46
N GLN A 152 -6.94 9.52 8.05
CA GLN A 152 -8.14 9.03 8.72
C GLN A 152 -9.18 8.54 7.71
N ARG A 153 -9.98 7.55 8.13
CA ARG A 153 -11.08 7.00 7.33
C ARG A 153 -12.19 8.03 7.19
N VAL A 154 -12.31 8.61 6.02
CA VAL A 154 -13.36 9.57 5.67
C VAL A 154 -13.84 9.29 4.26
N GLY A 155 -15.11 8.87 4.13
CA GLY A 155 -15.77 8.78 2.82
C GLY A 155 -16.25 10.16 2.35
N ALA A 156 -16.26 10.37 1.03
CA ALA A 156 -16.82 11.58 0.44
C ALA A 156 -17.42 11.28 -0.94
N LEU A 157 -18.55 11.96 -1.26
CA LEU A 157 -19.18 11.85 -2.57
C LEU A 157 -18.44 12.63 -3.65
N GLU A 158 -17.78 13.72 -3.24
CA GLU A 158 -16.95 14.57 -4.11
C GLU A 158 -15.53 14.63 -3.57
N PRO A 159 -14.52 14.81 -4.43
CA PRO A 159 -13.12 14.90 -4.03
C PRO A 159 -12.89 16.05 -3.04
N LYS A 160 -12.24 15.73 -1.90
CA LYS A 160 -11.81 16.73 -0.92
C LYS A 160 -10.52 17.41 -1.36
N ASP A 161 -10.30 18.65 -0.92
CA ASP A 161 -9.07 19.40 -1.16
C ASP A 161 -7.91 18.92 -0.28
N TYR A 162 -8.20 18.50 0.96
CA TYR A 162 -7.24 18.05 1.96
C TYR A 162 -7.67 16.72 2.59
N PRO A 163 -6.72 15.83 2.89
CA PRO A 163 -7.02 14.65 3.68
C PRO A 163 -7.36 15.05 5.12
N VAL A 164 -8.13 14.22 5.79
CA VAL A 164 -8.32 14.32 7.24
C VAL A 164 -7.24 13.47 7.91
N GLY A 165 -6.58 14.02 8.93
CA GLY A 165 -5.38 13.40 9.50
C GLY A 165 -4.17 13.52 8.57
N GLY A 166 -3.13 12.74 8.83
CA GLY A 166 -1.89 12.77 8.07
C GLY A 166 -0.76 13.53 8.77
N GLU A 167 -0.95 13.91 10.04
CA GLU A 167 0.15 14.44 10.85
C GLU A 167 1.25 13.40 11.00
N TRP A 168 2.47 13.82 10.77
CA TRP A 168 3.64 12.97 10.87
C TRP A 168 4.02 12.69 12.33
N LYS A 169 4.08 11.42 12.68
CA LYS A 169 4.49 10.95 13.99
C LYS A 169 5.91 10.40 13.96
N VAL A 170 6.69 10.78 14.95
CA VAL A 170 8.03 10.24 15.19
C VAL A 170 7.93 8.78 15.62
N CYS A 171 8.81 7.92 15.13
CA CYS A 171 8.85 6.53 15.54
C CYS A 171 9.43 6.41 16.97
N ASP A 172 8.57 6.15 17.93
CA ASP A 172 8.94 5.90 19.32
C ASP A 172 7.90 4.96 19.98
N PRO A 173 8.17 4.43 21.18
CA PRO A 173 7.25 3.49 21.85
C PRO A 173 5.86 4.07 22.20
N ARG A 174 5.66 5.38 22.14
CA ARG A 174 4.34 6.02 22.36
C ARG A 174 3.49 6.03 21.10
N ASN A 175 4.13 6.26 19.95
CA ASN A 175 3.46 6.40 18.65
C ASN A 175 3.38 5.07 17.88
N ALA A 176 4.43 4.25 17.97
CA ALA A 176 4.56 3.00 17.22
C ALA A 176 3.41 2.00 17.39
N PRO A 177 2.73 1.89 18.55
CA PRO A 177 1.57 1.00 18.67
C PRO A 177 0.50 1.19 17.58
N GLU A 178 0.32 2.43 17.09
CA GLU A 178 -0.69 2.78 16.09
C GLU A 178 -0.18 2.72 14.62
N PHE A 179 1.10 2.40 14.39
CA PHE A 179 1.65 2.28 13.04
C PHE A 179 1.24 0.96 12.40
N GLY A 180 0.75 0.98 11.18
CA GLY A 180 0.42 -0.23 10.41
C GLY A 180 1.62 -1.16 10.31
N ALA A 181 1.48 -2.38 10.83
CA ALA A 181 2.59 -3.30 11.05
C ALA A 181 3.33 -3.66 9.75
N THR A 182 2.60 -3.97 8.68
CA THR A 182 3.20 -4.33 7.38
C THR A 182 4.13 -3.22 6.87
N ALA A 183 3.66 -1.97 6.84
CA ALA A 183 4.44 -0.85 6.35
C ALA A 183 5.55 -0.43 7.34
N TYR A 184 5.34 -0.63 8.66
CA TYR A 184 6.38 -0.41 9.66
C TYR A 184 7.57 -1.35 9.45
N PHE A 185 7.35 -2.66 9.31
CA PHE A 185 8.44 -3.62 9.08
C PHE A 185 9.13 -3.41 7.72
N PHE A 186 8.39 -2.97 6.70
CA PHE A 186 8.99 -2.51 5.46
C PHE A 186 9.96 -1.33 5.70
N ALA A 187 9.51 -0.30 6.43
CA ALA A 187 10.29 0.89 6.68
C ALA A 187 11.53 0.63 7.55
N THR A 188 11.43 -0.27 8.53
CA THR A 188 12.57 -0.62 9.40
C THR A 188 13.70 -1.26 8.60
N LEU A 189 13.39 -2.25 7.77
CA LEU A 189 14.40 -2.89 6.94
C LEU A 189 14.94 -1.93 5.86
N LEU A 190 14.07 -1.10 5.26
CA LEU A 190 14.49 -0.16 4.23
C LEU A 190 15.47 0.88 4.76
N THR A 191 15.20 1.47 5.95
CA THR A 191 16.14 2.43 6.55
C THR A 191 17.45 1.78 7.00
N GLU A 192 17.42 0.53 7.46
CA GLU A 192 18.62 -0.23 7.84
C GLU A 192 19.53 -0.51 6.64
N VAL A 193 18.96 -0.90 5.49
CA VAL A 193 19.75 -1.25 4.30
C VAL A 193 20.23 -0.03 3.54
N LEU A 194 19.36 0.96 3.32
CA LEU A 194 19.70 2.15 2.55
C LEU A 194 20.44 3.19 3.37
N ASN A 195 20.38 3.13 4.71
CA ASN A 195 20.89 4.13 5.62
C ASN A 195 20.34 5.54 5.31
N VAL A 196 19.04 5.66 5.13
CA VAL A 196 18.31 6.91 4.85
C VAL A 196 17.05 7.02 5.71
N PRO A 197 16.54 8.24 5.95
CA PRO A 197 15.21 8.39 6.54
C PRO A 197 14.10 7.79 5.67
N VAL A 198 13.06 7.23 6.31
CA VAL A 198 11.91 6.66 5.64
C VAL A 198 10.62 7.23 6.20
N GLY A 199 9.79 7.77 5.32
CA GLY A 199 8.44 8.22 5.60
C GLY A 199 7.40 7.25 5.06
N ILE A 200 6.42 6.88 5.88
CA ILE A 200 5.25 6.10 5.47
C ILE A 200 4.00 6.97 5.55
N ILE A 201 3.24 7.02 4.47
CA ILE A 201 1.87 7.55 4.47
C ILE A 201 0.94 6.35 4.38
N ASN A 202 0.18 6.08 5.44
CA ASN A 202 -0.80 5.01 5.47
C ASN A 202 -2.19 5.57 5.15
N CYS A 203 -2.77 5.11 4.04
CA CYS A 203 -4.09 5.49 3.54
C CYS A 203 -4.88 4.22 3.26
N SER A 204 -5.41 3.58 4.32
CA SER A 204 -6.10 2.30 4.24
C SER A 204 -7.43 2.32 4.99
N TRP A 205 -8.36 1.44 4.56
CA TRP A 205 -9.67 1.30 5.21
C TRP A 205 -10.07 -0.18 5.25
N GLY A 206 -10.14 -0.76 6.45
CA GLY A 206 -10.51 -2.15 6.67
C GLY A 206 -11.83 -2.52 6.02
N GLY A 207 -11.87 -3.66 5.30
CA GLY A 207 -13.05 -4.13 4.59
C GLY A 207 -13.31 -3.47 3.23
N SER A 208 -12.43 -2.58 2.75
CA SER A 208 -12.64 -1.90 1.48
C SER A 208 -12.46 -2.81 0.27
N THR A 209 -13.26 -2.55 -0.77
CA THR A 209 -13.10 -3.12 -2.11
C THR A 209 -12.23 -2.20 -2.98
N VAL A 210 -11.66 -2.71 -4.08
CA VAL A 210 -10.86 -1.91 -5.02
C VAL A 210 -11.67 -0.76 -5.63
N GLU A 211 -12.97 -0.94 -5.80
CA GLU A 211 -13.90 0.04 -6.36
C GLU A 211 -14.03 1.30 -5.49
N GLY A 212 -13.84 1.17 -4.18
CA GLY A 212 -13.83 2.31 -3.27
C GLY A 212 -12.69 3.30 -3.53
N TRP A 213 -11.61 2.85 -4.19
CA TRP A 213 -10.39 3.60 -4.48
C TRP A 213 -10.30 4.12 -5.92
N LEU A 214 -11.38 4.01 -6.69
CA LEU A 214 -11.51 4.47 -8.07
C LEU A 214 -12.47 5.67 -8.16
N PRO A 215 -12.24 6.61 -9.09
CA PRO A 215 -13.16 7.72 -9.31
C PRO A 215 -14.42 7.30 -10.06
N LYS A 216 -15.47 8.10 -9.92
CA LYS A 216 -16.77 7.89 -10.54
C LYS A 216 -16.70 7.66 -12.05
N ASP A 217 -15.87 8.41 -12.76
CA ASP A 217 -15.79 8.36 -14.22
C ASP A 217 -15.21 7.03 -14.73
N ILE A 218 -14.31 6.42 -13.98
CA ILE A 218 -13.82 5.06 -14.27
C ILE A 218 -14.88 4.03 -13.92
N LEU A 219 -15.51 4.14 -12.74
CA LEU A 219 -16.49 3.17 -12.26
C LEU A 219 -17.74 3.06 -13.14
N ARG A 220 -18.14 4.12 -13.83
CA ARG A 220 -19.24 4.11 -14.81
C ARG A 220 -19.06 3.09 -15.96
N ASN A 221 -17.84 2.65 -16.22
CA ASN A 221 -17.54 1.68 -17.26
C ASN A 221 -17.78 0.23 -16.83
N TYR A 222 -18.07 0.00 -15.54
CA TYR A 222 -18.36 -1.33 -14.97
C TYR A 222 -19.85 -1.48 -14.72
N SER A 223 -20.51 -2.37 -15.46
CA SER A 223 -21.96 -2.56 -15.41
C SER A 223 -22.49 -3.20 -14.11
N ASP A 224 -21.60 -3.84 -13.36
CA ASP A 224 -21.87 -4.47 -12.07
C ASP A 224 -21.72 -3.52 -10.87
N ILE A 225 -21.30 -2.27 -11.09
CA ILE A 225 -21.11 -1.27 -10.03
C ILE A 225 -22.32 -0.34 -9.97
N ASP A 226 -23.05 -0.42 -8.86
CA ASP A 226 -24.14 0.51 -8.55
C ASP A 226 -23.61 1.75 -7.82
N LEU A 227 -23.41 2.84 -8.57
CA LEU A 227 -22.96 4.11 -8.03
C LEU A 227 -23.96 4.79 -7.07
N SER A 228 -25.24 4.37 -7.05
CA SER A 228 -26.24 4.90 -6.12
C SER A 228 -26.03 4.44 -4.68
N LEU A 229 -25.17 3.45 -4.48
CA LEU A 229 -24.77 2.96 -3.15
C LEU A 229 -23.80 3.91 -2.45
N ALA A 230 -23.11 4.80 -3.19
CA ALA A 230 -22.20 5.78 -2.57
C ALA A 230 -22.99 6.77 -1.70
N GLY A 231 -22.57 6.91 -0.44
CA GLY A 231 -23.22 7.75 0.56
C GLY A 231 -24.52 7.17 1.13
N ASN A 232 -24.80 5.89 0.88
CA ASN A 232 -26.02 5.23 1.35
C ASN A 232 -25.72 4.19 2.44
N ASP A 233 -25.43 4.66 3.65
CA ASP A 233 -25.05 3.81 4.79
C ASP A 233 -26.19 2.87 5.26
N GLU A 234 -27.43 3.16 4.88
CA GLU A 234 -28.59 2.31 5.18
C GLU A 234 -28.58 1.03 4.32
N LYS A 235 -28.06 1.11 3.11
CA LYS A 235 -28.05 -0.02 2.16
C LYS A 235 -26.77 -0.84 2.18
N ILE A 236 -25.62 -0.18 2.42
CA ILE A 236 -24.33 -0.83 2.34
C ILE A 236 -23.33 -0.17 3.30
N HIS A 237 -22.49 -0.98 3.94
CA HIS A 237 -21.46 -0.44 4.84
C HIS A 237 -20.50 0.52 4.12
N PRO A 238 -20.07 1.61 4.77
CA PRO A 238 -19.22 2.62 4.14
C PRO A 238 -17.97 2.07 3.44
N MET A 239 -17.32 1.05 4.03
CA MET A 239 -16.12 0.44 3.44
C MET A 239 -16.36 -0.29 2.10
N LEU A 240 -17.61 -0.65 1.79
CA LEU A 240 -17.99 -1.34 0.55
C LEU A 240 -18.55 -0.37 -0.52
N GLN A 241 -18.70 0.90 -0.17
CA GLN A 241 -19.25 1.90 -1.09
C GLN A 241 -18.23 2.26 -2.19
N PRO A 242 -18.67 2.39 -3.44
CA PRO A 242 -17.80 2.80 -4.54
C PRO A 242 -17.33 4.25 -4.38
N MET A 243 -16.13 4.57 -4.85
CA MET A 243 -15.48 5.88 -4.98
C MET A 243 -15.23 6.69 -3.70
N ILE A 244 -15.86 6.39 -2.57
CA ILE A 244 -15.82 7.32 -1.43
C ILE A 244 -14.44 7.44 -0.79
N MET A 245 -13.64 6.39 -0.78
CA MET A 245 -12.26 6.42 -0.28
C MET A 245 -11.35 7.18 -1.24
N TYR A 246 -11.57 7.02 -2.54
CA TYR A 246 -10.90 7.83 -3.55
C TYR A 246 -11.12 9.32 -3.29
N ASN A 247 -12.37 9.74 -3.13
CA ASN A 247 -12.73 11.15 -2.95
C ASN A 247 -12.29 11.71 -1.58
N GLY A 248 -12.47 10.94 -0.51
CA GLY A 248 -12.25 11.40 0.86
C GLY A 248 -10.81 11.27 1.37
N MET A 249 -10.06 10.31 0.84
CA MET A 249 -8.75 9.92 1.38
C MET A 249 -7.63 9.99 0.33
N LEU A 250 -7.76 9.26 -0.78
CA LEU A 250 -6.68 9.12 -1.76
C LEU A 250 -6.42 10.41 -2.54
N LYS A 251 -7.44 10.93 -3.21
CA LYS A 251 -7.33 12.12 -4.06
C LYS A 251 -6.74 13.33 -3.32
N PRO A 252 -7.20 13.67 -2.09
CA PRO A 252 -6.61 14.76 -1.34
C PRO A 252 -5.15 14.52 -0.91
N ALA A 253 -4.72 13.25 -0.74
CA ALA A 253 -3.34 12.90 -0.40
C ALA A 253 -2.41 12.79 -1.62
N SER A 254 -2.96 12.69 -2.84
CA SER A 254 -2.20 12.39 -4.07
C SER A 254 -1.23 13.49 -4.52
N LYS A 255 -1.24 14.65 -3.85
CA LYS A 255 -0.27 15.71 -4.09
C LYS A 255 1.08 15.47 -3.40
N TYR A 256 1.15 14.56 -2.42
CA TYR A 256 2.41 14.28 -1.72
C TYR A 256 3.34 13.42 -2.58
N THR A 257 4.56 13.90 -2.80
CA THR A 257 5.55 13.19 -3.63
C THR A 257 6.05 11.93 -2.94
N VAL A 258 5.95 10.79 -3.61
CA VAL A 258 6.32 9.47 -3.06
C VAL A 258 7.25 8.71 -4.01
N ARG A 259 7.96 7.69 -3.48
CA ARG A 259 8.78 6.76 -4.25
C ARG A 259 7.95 5.67 -4.92
N GLY A 260 6.88 5.23 -4.28
CA GLY A 260 6.05 4.12 -4.77
C GLY A 260 4.93 3.74 -3.81
N PHE A 261 4.22 2.69 -4.17
CA PHE A 261 3.03 2.21 -3.47
C PHE A 261 3.24 0.80 -2.90
N LEU A 262 2.69 0.60 -1.70
CA LEU A 262 2.51 -0.71 -1.07
C LEU A 262 1.00 -0.97 -0.98
N TRP A 263 0.53 -2.10 -1.52
CA TRP A 263 -0.88 -2.42 -1.58
C TRP A 263 -1.18 -3.77 -0.92
N TYR A 264 -2.07 -3.78 0.08
CA TYR A 264 -2.53 -5.01 0.71
C TYR A 264 -4.05 -5.01 0.82
N GLN A 265 -4.71 -5.62 -0.17
CA GLN A 265 -6.17 -5.66 -0.31
C GLN A 265 -6.56 -6.82 -1.23
N GLY A 266 -7.78 -7.30 -1.11
CA GLY A 266 -8.35 -8.31 -1.98
C GLY A 266 -9.44 -9.12 -1.29
N GLU A 267 -9.40 -9.23 0.02
CA GLU A 267 -10.31 -10.08 0.81
C GLU A 267 -11.79 -9.71 0.58
N SER A 268 -12.09 -8.43 0.39
CA SER A 268 -13.45 -7.95 0.09
C SER A 268 -13.82 -8.05 -1.40
N ASN A 269 -12.90 -8.47 -2.26
CA ASN A 269 -13.13 -8.72 -3.68
C ASN A 269 -13.06 -10.21 -4.05
N VAL A 270 -13.06 -11.12 -3.08
CA VAL A 270 -13.20 -12.56 -3.35
C VAL A 270 -14.51 -12.77 -4.12
N GLU A 271 -14.46 -13.53 -5.21
CA GLU A 271 -15.53 -13.74 -6.21
C GLU A 271 -15.60 -12.73 -7.37
N HIS A 272 -14.74 -11.69 -7.39
CA HIS A 272 -14.66 -10.75 -8.51
C HIS A 272 -13.69 -11.26 -9.59
N PRO A 273 -14.16 -11.77 -10.73
CA PRO A 273 -13.30 -12.46 -11.71
C PRO A 273 -12.40 -11.54 -12.53
N ASP A 274 -12.64 -10.25 -12.55
CA ASP A 274 -11.89 -9.23 -13.28
C ASP A 274 -11.04 -8.33 -12.37
N TYR A 275 -10.75 -8.79 -11.15
CA TYR A 275 -9.96 -8.03 -10.17
C TYR A 275 -8.63 -7.54 -10.75
N ALA A 276 -7.93 -8.37 -11.53
CA ALA A 276 -6.67 -7.99 -12.15
C ALA A 276 -6.78 -6.74 -13.04
N LYS A 277 -7.82 -6.65 -13.83
CA LYS A 277 -8.08 -5.50 -14.71
C LYS A 277 -8.45 -4.26 -13.92
N ARG A 278 -9.32 -4.39 -12.91
CA ARG A 278 -9.73 -3.27 -12.03
C ARG A 278 -8.54 -2.70 -11.29
N LEU A 279 -7.69 -3.58 -10.74
CA LEU A 279 -6.47 -3.16 -10.05
C LEU A 279 -5.50 -2.46 -11.01
N ALA A 280 -5.31 -2.98 -12.23
CA ALA A 280 -4.46 -2.34 -13.24
C ALA A 280 -4.98 -0.95 -13.61
N THR A 281 -6.28 -0.81 -13.86
CA THR A 281 -6.92 0.50 -14.12
C THR A 281 -6.75 1.47 -12.95
N MET A 282 -6.87 0.97 -11.72
CA MET A 282 -6.66 1.78 -10.51
C MET A 282 -5.21 2.30 -10.45
N VAL A 283 -4.23 1.44 -10.66
CA VAL A 283 -2.81 1.81 -10.59
C VAL A 283 -2.44 2.80 -11.70
N GLU A 284 -2.90 2.60 -12.92
CA GLU A 284 -2.71 3.54 -14.03
C GLU A 284 -3.28 4.93 -13.66
N HIS A 285 -4.52 4.96 -13.15
CA HIS A 285 -5.14 6.20 -12.71
C HIS A 285 -4.37 6.88 -11.56
N TRP A 286 -3.93 6.11 -10.55
CA TRP A 286 -3.15 6.65 -9.45
C TRP A 286 -1.83 7.26 -9.92
N ARG A 287 -1.10 6.55 -10.78
CA ARG A 287 0.14 7.08 -11.38
C ARG A 287 -0.08 8.40 -12.12
N GLY A 288 -1.20 8.52 -12.84
CA GLY A 288 -1.62 9.77 -13.46
C GLY A 288 -1.86 10.90 -12.47
N LEU A 289 -2.43 10.63 -11.29
CA LEU A 289 -2.61 11.63 -10.22
C LEU A 289 -1.28 12.16 -9.68
N TRP A 290 -0.27 11.29 -9.57
CA TRP A 290 1.07 11.66 -9.12
C TRP A 290 1.93 12.25 -10.25
N GLY A 291 1.46 12.18 -11.50
CA GLY A 291 2.23 12.64 -12.66
C GLY A 291 3.48 11.82 -12.95
N GLN A 292 3.47 10.53 -12.57
CA GLN A 292 4.59 9.60 -12.71
C GLN A 292 4.08 8.23 -13.13
N GLU A 293 4.22 7.90 -14.41
CA GLU A 293 3.64 6.70 -15.04
C GLU A 293 4.27 5.39 -14.57
N GLU A 294 5.48 5.44 -14.00
CA GLU A 294 6.26 4.26 -13.63
C GLU A 294 6.50 4.10 -12.12
N LEU A 295 5.72 4.79 -11.27
CA LEU A 295 5.85 4.58 -9.82
C LEU A 295 5.73 3.10 -9.48
N PRO A 296 6.67 2.51 -8.70
CA PRO A 296 6.59 1.12 -8.27
C PRO A 296 5.28 0.84 -7.53
N PHE A 297 4.68 -0.32 -7.82
CA PHE A 297 3.47 -0.80 -7.15
C PHE A 297 3.67 -2.23 -6.68
N TYR A 298 3.90 -2.41 -5.37
CA TYR A 298 4.13 -3.73 -4.78
C TYR A 298 2.94 -4.17 -3.97
N LEU A 299 2.39 -5.33 -4.32
CA LEU A 299 1.18 -5.87 -3.70
C LEU A 299 1.45 -7.12 -2.85
N VAL A 300 0.59 -7.32 -1.88
CA VAL A 300 0.57 -8.51 -1.03
C VAL A 300 -0.59 -9.39 -1.46
N GLU A 301 -0.30 -10.67 -1.70
CA GLU A 301 -1.31 -11.71 -1.91
C GLU A 301 -2.21 -11.82 -0.67
N ILE A 302 -3.52 -11.99 -0.85
CA ILE A 302 -4.40 -12.26 0.30
C ILE A 302 -4.04 -13.59 0.96
N ALA A 303 -4.08 -13.61 2.29
CA ALA A 303 -3.73 -14.78 3.07
C ALA A 303 -4.74 -15.93 2.90
N PRO A 304 -4.29 -17.19 3.03
CA PRO A 304 -5.20 -18.32 3.21
C PRO A 304 -6.17 -18.06 4.37
N TYR A 305 -7.47 -18.18 4.10
CA TYR A 305 -8.53 -17.99 5.08
C TYR A 305 -9.77 -18.82 4.68
N GLU A 306 -10.55 -19.28 5.63
CA GLU A 306 -11.77 -20.08 5.40
C GLU A 306 -12.94 -19.21 4.96
N TYR A 307 -12.96 -18.80 3.65
CA TYR A 307 -14.05 -18.02 3.04
C TYR A 307 -15.36 -18.82 2.82
N GLY A 308 -15.47 -20.02 3.37
CA GLY A 308 -16.54 -20.95 3.11
C GLY A 308 -16.09 -22.11 2.20
N GLU A 309 -17.05 -22.79 1.56
CA GLU A 309 -16.75 -23.89 0.63
C GLU A 309 -16.19 -23.37 -0.68
N GLY A 310 -15.30 -24.14 -1.31
CA GLY A 310 -14.76 -23.86 -2.64
C GLY A 310 -13.38 -23.22 -2.67
N ASP A 311 -13.06 -22.58 -3.81
CA ASP A 311 -11.70 -22.10 -4.15
C ASP A 311 -11.69 -20.62 -4.53
N GLN A 312 -12.71 -19.84 -4.20
CA GLN A 312 -12.89 -18.45 -4.67
C GLN A 312 -11.70 -17.55 -4.32
N ALA A 313 -11.16 -17.69 -3.11
CA ALA A 313 -9.97 -16.93 -2.71
C ALA A 313 -8.70 -17.38 -3.47
N ALA A 314 -8.62 -18.65 -3.88
CA ALA A 314 -7.51 -19.11 -4.73
C ALA A 314 -7.59 -18.48 -6.13
N TYR A 315 -8.80 -18.34 -6.70
CA TYR A 315 -8.98 -17.60 -7.96
C TYR A 315 -8.63 -16.12 -7.81
N LEU A 316 -8.96 -15.48 -6.68
CA LEU A 316 -8.54 -14.11 -6.45
C LEU A 316 -7.01 -13.99 -6.34
N ARG A 317 -6.31 -14.90 -5.65
CA ARG A 317 -4.83 -14.92 -5.64
C ARG A 317 -4.26 -15.07 -7.06
N GLU A 318 -4.87 -15.91 -7.90
CA GLU A 318 -4.51 -16.00 -9.32
C GLU A 318 -4.73 -14.66 -10.06
N GLU A 319 -5.83 -13.94 -9.80
CA GLU A 319 -6.09 -12.60 -10.33
C GLU A 319 -5.07 -11.55 -9.82
N GLN A 320 -4.68 -11.61 -8.53
CA GLN A 320 -3.63 -10.74 -7.99
C GLN A 320 -2.28 -10.98 -8.70
N TYR A 321 -1.95 -12.22 -8.98
CA TYR A 321 -0.75 -12.56 -9.76
C TYR A 321 -0.87 -12.12 -11.24
N LYS A 322 -2.04 -12.25 -11.87
CA LYS A 322 -2.29 -11.72 -13.22
C LYS A 322 -2.15 -10.19 -13.27
N ALA A 323 -2.55 -9.49 -12.22
CA ALA A 323 -2.42 -8.04 -12.14
C ALA A 323 -0.97 -7.57 -12.32
N THR A 324 0.01 -8.30 -11.77
CA THR A 324 1.43 -7.93 -11.93
C THR A 324 1.94 -8.02 -13.37
N ARG A 325 1.25 -8.77 -14.24
CA ARG A 325 1.56 -8.83 -15.68
C ARG A 325 0.91 -7.70 -16.47
N LEU A 326 -0.16 -7.10 -15.92
CA LEU A 326 -0.87 -5.96 -16.52
C LEU A 326 -0.29 -4.62 -16.06
N ILE A 327 0.34 -4.59 -14.87
CA ILE A 327 0.87 -3.37 -14.25
C ILE A 327 2.40 -3.37 -14.44
N PRO A 328 2.96 -2.53 -15.32
CA PRO A 328 4.41 -2.37 -15.42
C PRO A 328 5.01 -1.94 -14.08
N ASN A 329 6.28 -2.24 -13.83
CA ASN A 329 6.98 -1.91 -12.58
C ASN A 329 6.19 -2.28 -11.33
N SER A 330 5.76 -3.54 -11.25
CA SER A 330 5.04 -4.10 -10.12
C SER A 330 5.65 -5.42 -9.64
N GLY A 331 5.16 -5.92 -8.53
CA GLY A 331 5.52 -7.22 -7.99
C GLY A 331 4.55 -7.65 -6.89
N ILE A 332 4.53 -8.94 -6.57
CA ILE A 332 3.66 -9.51 -5.55
C ILE A 332 4.47 -10.34 -4.57
N VAL A 333 4.16 -10.22 -3.28
CA VAL A 333 4.70 -11.09 -2.23
C VAL A 333 3.62 -12.04 -1.73
N SER A 334 3.98 -13.32 -1.61
CA SER A 334 3.06 -14.35 -1.13
C SER A 334 2.99 -14.39 0.40
N THR A 335 1.82 -14.80 0.89
CA THR A 335 1.52 -15.04 2.30
C THR A 335 1.22 -16.51 2.60
N ASN A 336 1.31 -17.37 1.59
CA ASN A 336 0.88 -18.76 1.63
C ASN A 336 1.58 -19.62 2.70
N ASP A 337 2.80 -19.28 3.06
CA ASP A 337 3.63 -19.94 4.08
C ASP A 337 3.63 -19.21 5.43
N LEU A 338 2.86 -18.14 5.59
CA LEU A 338 2.88 -17.25 6.77
C LEU A 338 1.66 -17.40 7.69
N VAL A 339 0.80 -18.38 7.42
CA VAL A 339 -0.39 -18.68 8.19
C VAL A 339 -0.24 -20.05 8.86
N GLN A 340 -0.76 -20.21 10.06
CA GLN A 340 -0.78 -21.48 10.78
C GLN A 340 -2.17 -22.13 10.71
N ASP A 341 -2.26 -23.46 10.89
CA ASP A 341 -3.51 -24.21 10.83
C ASP A 341 -4.59 -23.67 11.77
N TYR A 342 -4.21 -23.21 12.98
CA TYR A 342 -5.14 -22.62 13.94
C TYR A 342 -5.64 -21.22 13.54
N GLU A 343 -4.99 -20.56 12.58
CA GLU A 343 -5.39 -19.25 12.01
C GLU A 343 -6.40 -19.38 10.86
N LYS A 344 -6.85 -20.57 10.54
CA LYS A 344 -7.81 -20.87 9.45
C LYS A 344 -9.02 -19.92 9.42
N ARG A 345 -9.50 -19.48 10.58
CA ARG A 345 -10.61 -18.53 10.75
C ARG A 345 -10.15 -17.13 11.14
N GLN A 346 -8.86 -16.83 10.95
CA GLN A 346 -8.28 -15.51 11.22
C GLN A 346 -7.90 -14.82 9.92
N ILE A 347 -8.75 -13.89 9.46
CA ILE A 347 -8.52 -13.12 8.21
C ILE A 347 -7.34 -12.14 8.34
N HIS A 348 -6.88 -11.88 9.56
CA HIS A 348 -5.75 -11.03 9.88
C HIS A 348 -4.61 -11.89 10.47
N PRO A 349 -3.80 -12.58 9.65
CA PRO A 349 -2.70 -13.40 10.16
C PRO A 349 -1.70 -12.55 10.92
N LYS A 350 -1.13 -13.12 11.98
CA LYS A 350 -0.23 -12.43 12.90
C LYS A 350 1.14 -12.07 12.30
N GLU A 351 1.59 -12.82 11.29
CA GLU A 351 2.91 -12.64 10.68
C GLU A 351 2.90 -11.46 9.70
N LYS A 352 3.26 -10.27 10.20
CA LYS A 352 3.38 -9.05 9.40
C LYS A 352 4.83 -8.68 9.11
N GLN A 353 5.77 -9.16 9.95
CA GLN A 353 7.17 -8.81 9.79
C GLN A 353 7.71 -9.36 8.45
N LYS A 354 7.56 -10.65 8.20
CA LYS A 354 8.03 -11.26 6.94
C LYS A 354 7.34 -10.67 5.71
N ILE A 355 6.08 -10.25 5.83
CA ILE A 355 5.39 -9.56 4.73
C ILE A 355 6.07 -8.22 4.44
N GLY A 356 6.32 -7.40 5.47
CA GLY A 356 7.02 -6.13 5.32
C GLY A 356 8.44 -6.30 4.77
N GLU A 357 9.20 -7.30 5.28
CA GLU A 357 10.53 -7.64 4.78
C GLU A 357 10.52 -8.07 3.30
N ARG A 358 9.57 -8.92 2.88
CA ARG A 358 9.43 -9.33 1.47
C ARG A 358 9.10 -8.16 0.55
N LEU A 359 8.23 -7.24 0.98
CA LEU A 359 7.98 -6.00 0.25
C LEU A 359 9.25 -5.14 0.14
N CYS A 360 10.05 -5.10 1.21
CA CYS A 360 11.33 -4.39 1.20
C CYS A 360 12.35 -5.06 0.26
N TYR A 361 12.47 -6.39 0.24
CA TYR A 361 13.32 -7.10 -0.74
C TYR A 361 12.90 -6.78 -2.17
N MET A 362 11.59 -6.72 -2.44
CA MET A 362 11.06 -6.32 -3.73
C MET A 362 11.50 -4.89 -4.11
N ALA A 363 11.36 -3.93 -3.18
CA ALA A 363 11.80 -2.56 -3.39
C ALA A 363 13.32 -2.47 -3.57
N LEU A 364 14.11 -3.13 -2.72
CA LEU A 364 15.58 -3.13 -2.81
C LEU A 364 16.05 -3.65 -4.15
N ASN A 365 15.50 -4.75 -4.63
CA ASN A 365 15.87 -5.34 -5.92
C ASN A 365 15.39 -4.47 -7.09
N LYS A 366 14.07 -4.22 -7.19
CA LYS A 366 13.45 -3.63 -8.40
C LYS A 366 13.53 -2.10 -8.44
N THR A 367 13.47 -1.41 -7.29
CA THR A 367 13.51 0.07 -7.25
C THR A 367 14.90 0.60 -7.00
N TYR A 368 15.69 -0.05 -6.13
CA TYR A 368 17.00 0.45 -5.72
C TYR A 368 18.17 -0.29 -6.36
N GLY A 369 17.92 -1.32 -7.19
CA GLY A 369 18.94 -1.98 -8.01
C GLY A 369 19.84 -2.97 -7.27
N TYR A 370 19.47 -3.42 -6.05
CA TYR A 370 20.20 -4.45 -5.33
C TYR A 370 19.87 -5.85 -5.87
N THR A 371 20.28 -6.14 -7.11
CA THR A 371 19.92 -7.36 -7.85
C THR A 371 20.38 -8.68 -7.21
N THR A 372 21.32 -8.62 -6.25
CA THR A 372 21.76 -9.78 -5.46
C THR A 372 20.79 -10.17 -4.34
N ILE A 373 19.83 -9.29 -4.01
CA ILE A 373 18.77 -9.59 -3.05
C ILE A 373 17.64 -10.29 -3.80
N ALA A 374 17.39 -11.58 -3.51
CA ALA A 374 16.24 -12.28 -4.05
C ALA A 374 14.93 -11.63 -3.56
N CYS A 375 13.98 -11.42 -4.47
CA CYS A 375 12.71 -10.76 -4.16
C CYS A 375 11.48 -11.52 -4.64
N GLU A 376 11.67 -12.54 -5.48
CA GLU A 376 10.61 -13.40 -6.02
C GLU A 376 10.91 -14.85 -5.69
N GLY A 377 9.89 -15.58 -5.24
CA GLY A 377 9.97 -17.03 -5.03
C GLY A 377 9.85 -17.80 -6.35
N PRO A 378 9.97 -19.14 -6.29
CA PRO A 378 9.83 -19.99 -7.47
C PRO A 378 8.44 -19.85 -8.08
N GLN A 379 8.39 -19.72 -9.40
CA GLN A 379 7.15 -19.60 -10.19
C GLN A 379 7.01 -20.83 -11.07
N TYR A 380 5.82 -21.45 -11.06
CA TYR A 380 5.50 -22.53 -11.97
C TYR A 380 5.74 -22.10 -13.43
N ASP A 381 6.50 -22.93 -14.17
CA ASP A 381 6.78 -22.71 -15.59
C ASP A 381 5.99 -23.69 -16.46
N HIS A 382 6.28 -24.98 -16.36
CA HIS A 382 5.60 -26.04 -17.09
C HIS A 382 5.65 -27.36 -16.31
N MET A 383 4.98 -28.38 -16.84
CA MET A 383 4.98 -29.72 -16.29
C MET A 383 5.19 -30.77 -17.37
N GLU A 384 5.73 -31.92 -16.96
CA GLU A 384 5.82 -33.15 -17.76
C GLU A 384 5.09 -34.28 -17.04
N VAL A 385 4.42 -35.14 -17.78
CA VAL A 385 3.77 -36.36 -17.23
C VAL A 385 4.69 -37.55 -17.46
N ASP A 386 5.10 -38.23 -16.38
CA ASP A 386 5.86 -39.48 -16.43
C ASP A 386 5.06 -40.59 -15.72
N LYS A 387 4.30 -41.36 -16.51
CA LYS A 387 3.46 -42.47 -16.04
C LYS A 387 2.41 -42.00 -15.00
N ASP A 388 2.62 -42.35 -13.73
CA ASP A 388 1.75 -42.06 -12.60
C ASP A 388 2.20 -40.81 -11.80
N LYS A 389 3.11 -40.01 -12.37
CA LYS A 389 3.71 -38.84 -11.75
C LYS A 389 3.62 -37.62 -12.65
N ILE A 390 3.66 -36.42 -12.06
CA ILE A 390 3.89 -35.17 -12.75
C ILE A 390 5.20 -34.58 -12.23
N ILE A 391 6.03 -34.10 -13.15
CA ILE A 391 7.27 -33.40 -12.87
C ILE A 391 7.02 -31.93 -13.15
N LEU A 392 7.23 -31.09 -12.15
CA LEU A 392 7.02 -29.63 -12.21
C LEU A 392 8.34 -28.90 -12.34
N PHE A 393 8.39 -27.94 -13.25
CA PHE A 393 9.52 -27.06 -13.50
C PHE A 393 9.19 -25.65 -13.03
N PHE A 394 10.19 -24.95 -12.49
CA PHE A 394 10.02 -23.63 -11.90
C PHE A 394 11.10 -22.66 -12.40
N LYS A 395 10.71 -21.41 -12.62
CA LYS A 395 11.62 -20.25 -12.71
C LYS A 395 11.97 -19.78 -11.29
N ASN A 396 13.07 -19.05 -11.15
CA ASN A 396 13.58 -18.54 -9.87
C ASN A 396 13.85 -19.66 -8.84
N ALA A 397 14.30 -20.82 -9.31
CA ALA A 397 14.66 -21.98 -8.50
C ALA A 397 16.06 -22.53 -8.88
N GLU A 398 16.93 -21.68 -9.40
CA GLU A 398 18.25 -22.06 -9.93
C GLU A 398 19.15 -22.65 -8.85
N ASP A 399 18.97 -22.23 -7.59
CA ASP A 399 19.70 -22.75 -6.43
C ASP A 399 18.97 -23.91 -5.73
N GLY A 400 17.78 -24.29 -6.22
CA GLY A 400 16.96 -25.36 -5.66
C GLY A 400 15.96 -24.86 -4.58
N PHE A 401 15.53 -25.82 -3.75
CA PHE A 401 14.45 -25.59 -2.77
C PHE A 401 14.94 -25.78 -1.32
N ASN A 402 14.16 -25.26 -0.38
CA ASN A 402 14.48 -25.28 1.04
C ASN A 402 14.36 -26.65 1.74
N ARG A 403 13.83 -27.67 1.06
CA ARG A 403 13.59 -29.02 1.61
C ARG A 403 13.43 -30.07 0.53
N ASP A 404 13.75 -31.31 0.85
CA ASP A 404 13.63 -32.47 -0.06
C ASP A 404 12.33 -33.23 0.16
N ASN A 405 11.75 -33.19 1.35
CA ASN A 405 10.55 -33.93 1.75
C ASN A 405 9.67 -33.13 2.71
N GLY A 406 8.57 -33.72 3.14
CA GLY A 406 7.62 -33.05 4.02
C GLY A 406 6.97 -31.84 3.36
N ILE A 407 6.89 -31.82 2.03
CA ILE A 407 6.28 -30.76 1.26
C ILE A 407 4.77 -30.91 1.33
N ILE A 408 4.07 -29.80 1.64
CA ILE A 408 2.62 -29.74 1.73
C ILE A 408 2.06 -28.71 0.76
N GLY A 409 0.75 -28.78 0.52
CA GLY A 409 0.02 -27.81 -0.32
C GLY A 409 -0.21 -28.28 -1.75
N PHE A 410 0.28 -29.47 -2.15
CA PHE A 410 0.03 -30.03 -3.47
C PHE A 410 -1.20 -30.92 -3.51
N GLU A 411 -1.93 -30.84 -4.61
CA GLU A 411 -3.01 -31.72 -5.01
C GLU A 411 -2.82 -32.14 -6.48
N ILE A 412 -3.27 -33.36 -6.82
CA ILE A 412 -3.13 -33.94 -8.16
C ILE A 412 -4.47 -34.57 -8.59
N ALA A 413 -4.80 -34.48 -9.88
CA ALA A 413 -6.01 -35.06 -10.44
C ALA A 413 -5.73 -35.84 -11.73
N GLY A 414 -6.57 -36.86 -11.98
CA GLY A 414 -6.68 -37.55 -13.24
C GLY A 414 -7.75 -36.92 -14.15
N LYS A 415 -8.21 -37.67 -15.17
CA LYS A 415 -9.22 -37.21 -16.15
C LYS A 415 -10.57 -36.84 -15.54
N ASP A 416 -10.87 -37.34 -14.35
CA ASP A 416 -12.12 -37.03 -13.62
C ASP A 416 -12.09 -35.65 -12.94
N MET A 417 -10.91 -34.98 -12.96
CA MET A 417 -10.68 -33.66 -12.34
C MET A 417 -10.97 -33.63 -10.83
N ARG A 418 -10.95 -34.81 -10.16
CA ARG A 418 -11.00 -34.87 -8.71
C ARG A 418 -9.60 -34.72 -8.14
N PHE A 419 -9.40 -33.65 -7.36
CA PHE A 419 -8.11 -33.34 -6.75
C PHE A 419 -7.91 -34.10 -5.44
N HIS A 420 -6.86 -34.90 -5.39
CA HIS A 420 -6.40 -35.66 -4.23
C HIS A 420 -5.14 -35.04 -3.64
N LYS A 421 -4.99 -35.10 -2.31
CA LYS A 421 -3.76 -34.70 -1.65
C LYS A 421 -2.59 -35.45 -2.26
N ALA A 422 -1.56 -34.75 -2.67
CA ALA A 422 -0.40 -35.33 -3.34
C ALA A 422 0.82 -35.41 -2.44
N ASN A 423 1.66 -36.42 -2.70
CA ASN A 423 3.03 -36.49 -2.23
C ASN A 423 3.91 -35.67 -3.17
N ALA A 424 4.81 -34.89 -2.60
CA ALA A 424 5.78 -34.11 -3.35
C ALA A 424 7.19 -34.39 -2.85
N THR A 425 8.12 -34.58 -3.77
CA THR A 425 9.55 -34.80 -3.51
C THR A 425 10.37 -33.98 -4.48
N ILE A 426 11.60 -33.64 -4.10
CA ILE A 426 12.52 -32.89 -4.95
C ILE A 426 13.49 -33.85 -5.66
N ASP A 427 13.65 -33.67 -6.97
CA ASP A 427 14.83 -34.10 -7.69
C ASP A 427 15.88 -32.98 -7.59
N ALA A 428 16.81 -33.13 -6.66
CA ALA A 428 17.84 -32.15 -6.39
C ALA A 428 18.78 -31.92 -7.60
N ASN A 429 19.02 -32.93 -8.41
CA ASN A 429 19.88 -32.79 -9.58
C ASN A 429 19.24 -31.98 -10.70
N LYS A 430 17.94 -32.17 -10.89
CA LYS A 430 17.15 -31.45 -11.92
C LYS A 430 16.48 -30.19 -11.39
N LYS A 431 16.47 -29.96 -10.06
CA LYS A 431 15.79 -28.87 -9.40
C LYS A 431 14.29 -28.82 -9.76
N THR A 432 13.66 -30.00 -9.81
CA THR A 432 12.24 -30.19 -10.15
C THR A 432 11.47 -30.77 -8.97
N VAL A 433 10.16 -30.61 -8.99
CA VAL A 433 9.25 -31.17 -7.98
C VAL A 433 8.46 -32.31 -8.61
N ILE A 434 8.55 -33.48 -8.02
CA ILE A 434 7.85 -34.71 -8.48
C ILE A 434 6.59 -34.88 -7.64
N ILE A 435 5.43 -34.91 -8.29
CA ILE A 435 4.13 -35.04 -7.67
C ILE A 435 3.47 -36.37 -8.01
N SER A 436 2.94 -37.04 -6.99
CA SER A 436 2.21 -38.32 -7.18
C SER A 436 1.15 -38.51 -6.08
N ALA A 437 0.16 -39.34 -6.36
CA ALA A 437 -0.78 -39.84 -5.35
C ALA A 437 -1.14 -41.29 -5.61
N PRO A 438 -1.31 -42.16 -4.58
CA PRO A 438 -1.64 -43.57 -4.75
C PRO A 438 -2.91 -43.84 -5.56
N ASP A 439 -3.90 -42.94 -5.41
CA ASP A 439 -5.24 -43.05 -6.02
C ASP A 439 -5.30 -42.48 -7.44
N VAL A 440 -4.24 -41.81 -7.94
CA VAL A 440 -4.21 -41.18 -9.28
C VAL A 440 -3.15 -41.84 -10.16
N LYS A 441 -3.59 -42.81 -11.00
CA LYS A 441 -2.68 -43.60 -11.84
C LYS A 441 -2.32 -42.95 -13.19
N ALA A 442 -3.13 -42.01 -13.65
CA ALA A 442 -2.92 -41.27 -14.89
C ALA A 442 -3.21 -39.75 -14.62
N PRO A 443 -2.26 -39.06 -13.95
CA PRO A 443 -2.44 -37.68 -13.59
C PRO A 443 -2.37 -36.76 -14.81
N ILE A 444 -3.20 -35.68 -14.79
CA ILE A 444 -3.20 -34.69 -15.86
C ILE A 444 -3.14 -33.24 -15.31
N ALA A 445 -3.39 -33.07 -14.01
CA ALA A 445 -3.41 -31.73 -13.42
C ALA A 445 -2.84 -31.71 -12.01
N VAL A 446 -2.23 -30.59 -11.63
CA VAL A 446 -1.68 -30.28 -10.30
C VAL A 446 -2.16 -28.91 -9.84
N ARG A 447 -2.42 -28.80 -8.54
CA ARG A 447 -2.64 -27.53 -7.84
C ARG A 447 -1.69 -27.40 -6.66
N TYR A 448 -1.27 -26.17 -6.34
CA TYR A 448 -0.47 -25.85 -5.16
C TYR A 448 -1.03 -24.63 -4.45
N GLY A 449 -1.37 -24.77 -3.17
CA GLY A 449 -1.96 -23.69 -2.39
C GLY A 449 -3.30 -23.16 -2.96
N PHE A 450 -4.01 -23.99 -3.75
CA PHE A 450 -5.13 -23.54 -4.57
C PHE A 450 -6.48 -23.91 -3.95
N ARG A 451 -6.68 -23.51 -2.66
CA ARG A 451 -7.92 -23.62 -1.90
C ARG A 451 -8.16 -22.30 -1.17
N ASN A 452 -9.37 -22.06 -0.66
CA ASN A 452 -9.64 -20.93 0.23
C ASN A 452 -8.66 -20.91 1.41
N PHE A 453 -8.51 -22.04 2.10
CA PHE A 453 -7.48 -22.24 3.10
C PHE A 453 -6.62 -23.47 2.74
N GLN A 454 -5.40 -23.22 2.33
CA GLN A 454 -4.40 -24.27 2.11
C GLN A 454 -3.01 -23.65 2.27
N ILE A 455 -2.23 -24.18 3.19
CA ILE A 455 -0.86 -23.72 3.47
C ILE A 455 0.09 -24.46 2.54
N GLY A 456 1.04 -23.73 1.96
CA GLY A 456 2.20 -24.27 1.27
C GLY A 456 3.48 -24.00 2.06
N ASN A 457 4.48 -24.89 1.91
CA ASN A 457 5.76 -24.74 2.63
C ASN A 457 6.98 -24.88 1.72
N LEU A 458 6.77 -24.93 0.42
CA LEU A 458 7.86 -24.96 -0.55
C LEU A 458 8.38 -23.55 -0.82
N GLN A 459 9.67 -23.36 -0.66
CA GLN A 459 10.39 -22.11 -0.84
C GLN A 459 11.67 -22.36 -1.62
N ASN A 460 12.25 -21.31 -2.22
CA ASN A 460 13.65 -21.38 -2.67
C ASN A 460 14.62 -21.38 -1.48
N VAL A 461 15.91 -21.49 -1.75
CA VAL A 461 16.95 -21.49 -0.69
C VAL A 461 17.06 -20.15 0.04
N GLN A 462 16.57 -19.07 -0.55
CA GLN A 462 16.50 -17.74 0.08
C GLN A 462 15.25 -17.55 0.97
N GLY A 463 14.38 -18.58 1.10
CA GLY A 463 13.20 -18.55 1.95
C GLY A 463 12.00 -17.82 1.34
N LEU A 464 11.97 -17.61 0.03
CA LEU A 464 10.83 -17.03 -0.65
C LEU A 464 9.90 -18.14 -1.17
N PRO A 465 8.59 -18.07 -0.88
CA PRO A 465 7.66 -19.16 -1.15
C PRO A 465 7.31 -19.29 -2.64
N VAL A 466 6.97 -20.50 -3.03
CA VAL A 466 6.27 -20.75 -4.29
C VAL A 466 4.89 -20.09 -4.24
N LEU A 467 4.57 -19.30 -5.27
CA LEU A 467 3.24 -18.72 -5.43
C LEU A 467 2.20 -19.82 -5.69
N PRO A 468 0.98 -19.70 -5.16
CA PRO A 468 -0.11 -20.60 -5.49
C PRO A 468 -0.37 -20.66 -7.00
N PHE A 469 -0.60 -21.86 -7.51
CA PHE A 469 -0.87 -22.07 -8.93
C PHE A 469 -1.76 -23.29 -9.20
N ARG A 470 -2.29 -23.36 -10.41
CA ARG A 470 -2.98 -24.52 -10.97
C ARG A 470 -2.58 -24.78 -12.42
N THR A 471 -2.69 -26.01 -12.87
CA THR A 471 -2.42 -26.42 -14.25
C THR A 471 -3.68 -26.76 -15.03
N ASP A 472 -4.84 -26.85 -14.37
CA ASP A 472 -6.16 -27.12 -14.95
C ASP A 472 -6.77 -25.80 -15.47
N LYS A 473 -6.34 -25.37 -16.67
CA LYS A 473 -6.87 -24.17 -17.34
C LYS A 473 -7.78 -24.56 -18.48
#